data_ec178e91a9b6ae7c7f17d1a8caa18c4a
#
_entry.id   ec178e91a9b6ae7c7f17d1a8caa18c4a
#
_cell.length_a   1.000
_cell.length_b   1.000
_cell.length_c   1.000
_cell.angle_alpha   90.00
_cell.angle_beta   90.00
_cell.angle_gamma   90.00
#
_symmetry.space_group_name_H-M   'P 1'
#
loop_
_entity.id
_entity.type
_entity.pdbx_description
1 polymer ?
#
loop_
_entity_poly.entity_id
_entity_poly.type
_entity_poly.pdbx_seq_one_letter_code
_entity_poly.pdbx_strand_id
1 'polypeptide(L)' 'MSDTIDLFLQNWGFMNSQLASLREDQLKEMINVELAGKKRKDWLIRMHQRYSKLRVARERKEMLEGGAL' A
#
# COMPACT_ATOMS: atom_id res chain seq x y z
N MET A 1 -7.95 4.99 14.47
CA MET A 1 -6.83 4.78 13.58
C MET A 1 -6.98 3.52 12.74
N SER A 2 -7.24 2.40 13.35
CA SER A 2 -7.43 1.16 12.62
C SER A 2 -8.77 1.04 11.93
N ASP A 3 -9.75 1.89 12.25
CA ASP A 3 -11.10 1.75 11.71
C ASP A 3 -11.13 1.85 10.19
N THR A 4 -10.43 2.83 9.63
CA THR A 4 -10.38 3.00 8.17
C THR A 4 -9.66 1.83 7.52
N ILE A 5 -8.55 1.39 8.11
CA ILE A 5 -7.80 0.24 7.62
C ILE A 5 -8.64 -1.02 7.70
N ASP A 6 -9.38 -1.20 8.80
CA ASP A 6 -10.25 -2.35 8.95
C ASP A 6 -11.32 -2.40 7.87
N LEU A 7 -11.89 -1.25 7.50
CA LEU A 7 -12.86 -1.18 6.41
C LEU A 7 -12.27 -1.64 5.09
N PHE A 8 -11.06 -1.18 4.76
CA PHE A 8 -10.38 -1.61 3.54
C PHE A 8 -10.13 -3.12 3.54
N LEU A 9 -9.77 -3.67 4.70
CA LEU A 9 -9.38 -5.07 4.79
C LEU A 9 -10.57 -6.02 4.94
N GLN A 10 -11.79 -5.52 5.02
CA GLN A 10 -13.00 -6.36 5.11
C GLN A 10 -13.61 -6.67 3.76
N ASN A 11 -13.37 -5.85 2.75
CA ASN A 11 -14.00 -5.98 1.45
C ASN A 11 -12.98 -5.84 0.33
N TRP A 12 -12.76 -6.94 -0.41
CA TRP A 12 -11.78 -6.97 -1.50
C TRP A 12 -12.09 -5.92 -2.57
N GLY A 13 -13.35 -5.84 -3.00
CA GLY A 13 -13.74 -4.89 -4.04
C GLY A 13 -13.50 -3.45 -3.63
N PHE A 14 -13.83 -3.12 -2.39
CA PHE A 14 -13.61 -1.78 -1.87
C PHE A 14 -12.12 -1.47 -1.78
N MET A 15 -11.33 -2.39 -1.23
CA MET A 15 -9.89 -2.23 -1.13
C MET A 15 -9.28 -1.99 -2.52
N ASN A 16 -9.62 -2.82 -3.50
CA ASN A 16 -9.11 -2.67 -4.86
C ASN A 16 -9.49 -1.32 -5.48
N SER A 17 -10.72 -0.88 -5.27
CA SER A 17 -11.18 0.37 -5.84
C SER A 17 -10.48 1.59 -5.25
N GLN A 18 -9.97 1.47 -4.04
CA GLN A 18 -9.32 2.58 -3.33
C GLN A 18 -7.80 2.57 -3.43
N LEU A 19 -7.21 1.48 -3.94
CA LEU A 19 -5.75 1.36 -3.98
C LEU A 19 -5.08 2.53 -4.70
N ALA A 20 -5.70 3.01 -5.77
CA ALA A 20 -5.11 4.08 -6.59
C ALA A 20 -5.01 5.40 -5.83
N SER A 21 -5.84 5.60 -4.81
CA SER A 21 -5.86 6.84 -4.04
C SER A 21 -5.12 6.74 -2.71
N LEU A 22 -4.60 5.56 -2.37
CA LEU A 22 -3.88 5.38 -1.12
C LEU A 22 -2.42 5.81 -1.27
N ARG A 23 -1.88 6.33 -0.18
CA ARG A 23 -0.49 6.75 -0.14
C ARG A 23 0.40 5.58 0.29
N GLU A 24 1.69 5.75 0.07
CA GLU A 24 2.70 4.75 0.38
C GLU A 24 2.67 4.33 1.85
N ASP A 25 2.61 5.31 2.76
CA ASP A 25 2.58 5.03 4.21
C ASP A 25 1.31 4.31 4.63
N GLN A 26 0.18 4.65 4.03
CA GLN A 26 -1.09 3.99 4.31
C GLN A 26 -1.05 2.53 3.87
N LEU A 27 -0.50 2.27 2.69
CA LEU A 27 -0.37 0.91 2.17
C LEU A 27 0.58 0.07 3.04
N LYS A 28 1.68 0.66 3.48
CA LYS A 28 2.61 -0.03 4.35
C LYS A 28 1.93 -0.46 5.65
N GLU A 29 1.14 0.44 6.22
CA GLU A 29 0.40 0.12 7.44
C GLU A 29 -0.62 -0.98 7.21
N MET A 30 -1.35 -0.94 6.10
CA MET A 30 -2.31 -1.98 5.75
C MET A 30 -1.64 -3.34 5.59
N ILE A 31 -0.48 -3.37 4.95
CA ILE A 31 0.29 -4.60 4.79
C ILE A 31 0.70 -5.14 6.15
N ASN A 32 1.19 -4.27 7.04
CA ASN A 32 1.60 -4.69 8.38
C ASN A 32 0.42 -5.25 9.18
N VAL A 33 -0.74 -4.64 9.09
CA VAL A 33 -1.95 -5.12 9.76
C VAL A 33 -2.34 -6.49 9.23
N GLU A 34 -2.26 -6.68 7.93
CA GLU A 34 -2.61 -7.97 7.32
C GLU A 34 -1.61 -9.06 7.74
N LEU A 35 -0.32 -8.72 7.79
CA LEU A 35 0.71 -9.65 8.23
C LEU A 35 0.55 -10.05 9.70
N ALA A 36 0.09 -9.14 10.53
CA ALA A 36 -0.15 -9.42 11.95
C ALA A 36 -1.45 -10.19 12.18
N GLY A 37 -2.38 -10.15 11.20
CA GLY A 37 -3.70 -10.74 11.34
C GLY A 37 -3.91 -11.96 10.46
N LYS A 38 -4.75 -11.80 9.45
CA LYS A 38 -5.22 -12.91 8.63
C LYS A 38 -4.18 -13.45 7.66
N LYS A 39 -3.18 -12.66 7.31
CA LYS A 39 -2.10 -13.07 6.39
C LYS A 39 -2.63 -13.60 5.07
N ARG A 40 -3.65 -12.97 4.53
CA ARG A 40 -4.26 -13.42 3.27
C ARG A 40 -3.32 -13.11 2.11
N LYS A 41 -2.85 -14.16 1.46
CA LYS A 41 -1.80 -14.06 0.46
C LYS A 41 -2.18 -13.13 -0.70
N ASP A 42 -3.38 -13.28 -1.24
CA ASP A 42 -3.83 -12.48 -2.37
C ASP A 42 -3.90 -10.99 -2.02
N TRP A 43 -4.37 -10.68 -0.81
CA TRP A 43 -4.44 -9.32 -0.33
C TRP A 43 -3.06 -8.71 -0.18
N LEU A 44 -2.13 -9.48 0.40
CA LEU A 44 -0.75 -9.03 0.59
C LEU A 44 -0.08 -8.75 -0.74
N ILE A 45 -0.23 -9.65 -1.71
CA ILE A 45 0.37 -9.48 -3.04
C ILE A 45 -0.18 -8.23 -3.71
N ARG A 46 -1.49 -8.05 -3.67
CA ARG A 46 -2.12 -6.90 -4.33
C ARG A 46 -1.68 -5.58 -3.71
N MET A 47 -1.69 -5.50 -2.39
CA MET A 47 -1.26 -4.29 -1.69
C MET A 47 0.22 -4.01 -1.91
N HIS A 48 1.04 -5.05 -1.91
CA HIS A 48 2.47 -4.91 -2.13
C HIS A 48 2.79 -4.44 -3.55
N GLN A 49 2.05 -4.90 -4.55
CA GLN A 49 2.22 -4.44 -5.92
C GLN A 49 2.03 -2.93 -6.01
N ARG A 50 0.96 -2.43 -5.39
CA ARG A 50 0.69 -0.99 -5.40
C ARG A 50 1.72 -0.22 -4.59
N TYR A 51 2.08 -0.73 -3.42
CA TYR A 51 3.09 -0.13 -2.56
C TYR A 51 4.43 0.00 -3.30
N SER A 52 4.88 -1.07 -3.95
CA SER A 52 6.14 -1.06 -4.68
C SER A 52 6.13 -0.05 -5.82
N LYS A 53 5.00 0.05 -6.52
CA LYS A 53 4.86 1.00 -7.61
C LYS A 53 5.00 2.45 -7.13
N LEU A 54 4.38 2.77 -6.01
CA LEU A 54 4.48 4.09 -5.41
C LEU A 54 5.88 4.38 -4.91
N ARG A 55 6.52 3.40 -4.27
CA ARG A 55 7.86 3.55 -3.76
C ARG A 55 8.87 3.81 -4.88
N VAL A 56 8.80 3.02 -5.95
CA VAL A 56 9.70 3.20 -7.09
C VAL A 56 9.49 4.56 -7.74
N ALA A 57 8.25 4.98 -7.89
CA ALA A 57 7.96 6.30 -8.47
C ALA A 57 8.51 7.43 -7.60
N ARG A 58 8.38 7.30 -6.27
CA ARG A 58 8.92 8.29 -5.33
C ARG A 58 10.43 8.34 -5.39
N GLU A 59 11.08 7.19 -5.38
CA GLU A 59 12.54 7.10 -5.41
C GLU A 59 13.09 7.69 -6.71
N ARG A 60 12.44 7.39 -7.83
CA ARG A 60 12.84 7.94 -9.12
C ARG A 60 12.72 9.47 -9.13
N LYS A 61 11.62 9.97 -8.59
CA LYS A 61 11.41 11.42 -8.50
C LYS A 61 12.49 12.08 -7.65
N GLU A 62 12.81 11.48 -6.52
CA GLU A 62 13.84 12.00 -5.62
C GLU A 62 15.21 12.03 -6.30
N MET A 63 15.56 10.98 -7.04
CA MET A 63 16.80 10.92 -7.78
C MET A 63 16.91 12.05 -8.81
N LEU A 64 15.85 12.22 -9.59
CA LEU A 64 15.86 13.20 -10.67
C LEU A 64 15.85 14.63 -10.16
N GLU A 65 15.13 14.90 -9.08
CA GLU A 65 15.03 16.23 -8.50
C GLU A 65 16.21 16.57 -7.61
N GLY A 66 16.66 15.57 -6.85
CA GLY A 66 17.72 15.78 -5.88
C GLY A 66 19.13 15.73 -6.45
N GLY A 67 19.27 15.30 -7.69
CA GLY A 67 20.59 15.16 -8.29
C GLY A 67 21.44 14.12 -7.57
N ALA A 68 20.84 13.07 -7.08
CA ALA A 68 21.50 12.08 -6.23
C ALA A 68 22.47 11.18 -7.01
N LEU A 69 22.41 11.25 -8.30
CA LEU A 69 23.30 10.44 -9.14
C LEU A 69 24.46 11.24 -9.73
#